data_4871f969a14207792bda4856beed2bae
#
_entry.id   4871f969a14207792bda4856beed2bae
#
_cell.length_a   1.000
_cell.length_b   1.000
_cell.length_c   1.000
_cell.angle_alpha   90.00
_cell.angle_beta   90.00
_cell.angle_gamma   90.00
#
_symmetry.space_group_name_H-M   'P 1'
#
loop_
_entity.id
_entity.type
_entity.pdbx_description
1 polymer ?
#
loop_
_entity_poly.entity_id
_entity_poly.type
_entity_poly.pdbx_seq_one_letter_code
_entity_poly.pdbx_strand_id
1 'polypeptide(L)'
;TMSKMIDWSDRSTCVLFGDGAGAAVVSAEETGVLELVQKSNGAGKGVLSCKARETRNLLNHESETKEYLYMEGQPVFKFAVKTVPKCVEEVLKKAEVKKEEIRYYILHQANSRIIQSVAKRLKEPEEKFPMNLSLYGNTSAASIPILLDEMNRNGMLNRGDKLVLSGFGAGLTWGAVLLEW
;
A
#
# COMPACT_ATOMS: atom_id res chain seq x y z
N THR A 1 14.34 -2.39 0.21
CA THR A 1 14.65 -3.83 0.20
C THR A 1 14.16 -4.45 1.51
N MET A 2 13.02 -5.12 1.49
CA MET A 2 12.40 -5.72 2.69
C MET A 2 13.22 -6.89 3.24
N SER A 3 13.83 -7.68 2.36
CA SER A 3 14.64 -8.85 2.74
C SER A 3 15.76 -8.55 3.74
N LYS A 4 16.24 -7.30 3.78
CA LYS A 4 17.24 -6.86 4.77
C LYS A 4 16.67 -6.50 6.13
N MET A 5 15.35 -6.35 6.23
CA MET A 5 14.65 -5.88 7.43
C MET A 5 13.84 -6.98 8.11
N ILE A 6 13.75 -8.15 7.48
CA ILE A 6 12.94 -9.29 7.94
C ILE A 6 13.81 -10.24 8.77
N ASP A 7 13.25 -10.75 9.85
CA ASP A 7 13.78 -11.91 10.55
C ASP A 7 13.40 -13.19 9.79
N TRP A 8 14.38 -13.82 9.16
CA TRP A 8 14.17 -15.04 8.39
C TRP A 8 13.86 -16.27 9.25
N SER A 9 14.02 -16.19 10.56
CA SER A 9 13.60 -17.22 11.51
C SER A 9 12.13 -17.09 11.93
N ASP A 10 11.55 -15.88 11.78
CA ASP A 10 10.13 -15.63 12.07
C ASP A 10 9.25 -15.89 10.84
N ARG A 11 8.65 -17.07 10.81
CA ARG A 11 7.74 -17.48 9.72
C ARG A 11 6.44 -16.67 9.64
N SER A 12 6.10 -15.91 10.67
CA SER A 12 4.90 -15.06 10.65
C SER A 12 5.07 -13.83 9.76
N THR A 13 6.31 -13.44 9.49
CA THR A 13 6.65 -12.27 8.69
C THR A 13 7.45 -12.60 7.43
N CYS A 14 8.44 -13.50 7.50
CA CYS A 14 9.37 -13.75 6.38
C CYS A 14 8.68 -14.27 5.11
N VAL A 15 7.56 -14.97 5.23
CA VAL A 15 6.80 -15.52 4.09
C VAL A 15 5.90 -14.50 3.39
N LEU A 16 5.78 -13.29 3.93
CA LEU A 16 4.83 -12.28 3.43
C LEU A 16 5.49 -11.25 2.51
N PHE A 17 6.73 -10.88 2.82
CA PHE A 17 7.38 -9.73 2.20
C PHE A 17 8.26 -10.11 1.02
N GLY A 18 8.27 -9.23 0.02
CA GLY A 18 9.14 -9.29 -1.13
C GLY A 18 9.93 -8.00 -1.34
N ASP A 19 10.98 -8.08 -2.13
CA ASP A 19 11.75 -6.91 -2.54
C ASP A 19 11.21 -6.36 -3.85
N GLY A 20 11.17 -5.04 -3.94
CA GLY A 20 10.74 -4.35 -5.14
C GLY A 20 11.06 -2.86 -5.08
N ALA A 21 11.03 -2.22 -6.22
CA ALA A 21 11.16 -0.79 -6.38
C ALA A 21 10.18 -0.30 -7.44
N GLY A 22 9.67 0.90 -7.26
CA GLY A 22 8.86 1.60 -8.23
C GLY A 22 9.27 3.07 -8.28
N ALA A 23 9.19 3.67 -9.45
CA ALA A 23 9.47 5.08 -9.66
C ALA A 23 8.42 5.67 -10.59
N ALA A 24 8.09 6.93 -10.39
CA ALA A 24 7.19 7.68 -11.25
C ALA A 24 7.80 9.06 -11.54
N VAL A 25 7.61 9.53 -12.75
CA VAL A 25 7.88 10.93 -13.11
C VAL A 25 6.59 11.70 -12.95
N VAL A 26 6.63 12.78 -12.18
CA VAL A 26 5.48 13.65 -11.94
C VAL A 26 5.74 14.99 -12.61
N SER A 27 4.81 15.45 -13.42
CA SER A 27 4.82 16.76 -14.05
C SER A 27 3.55 17.55 -13.70
N ALA A 28 3.60 18.85 -13.89
CA ALA A 28 2.42 19.68 -13.75
C ALA A 28 1.58 19.57 -15.04
N GLU A 29 0.36 19.07 -14.91
CA GLU A 29 -0.59 18.84 -16.00
C GLU A 29 -1.97 19.40 -15.62
N GLU A 30 -2.87 19.51 -16.59
CA GLU A 30 -4.25 19.95 -16.34
C GLU A 30 -5.09 18.86 -15.66
N THR A 31 -4.73 17.58 -15.86
CA THR A 31 -5.36 16.39 -15.23
C THR A 31 -4.31 15.61 -14.43
N GLY A 32 -4.73 14.59 -13.72
CA GLY A 32 -3.85 13.76 -12.91
C GLY A 32 -4.42 13.53 -11.51
N VAL A 33 -3.78 14.01 -10.46
CA VAL A 33 -4.30 13.86 -9.09
C VAL A 33 -5.48 14.81 -8.90
N LEU A 34 -6.69 14.24 -8.76
CA LEU A 34 -7.94 14.97 -8.58
C LEU A 34 -8.22 15.29 -7.12
N GLU A 35 -7.96 14.36 -6.22
CA GLU A 35 -8.18 14.55 -4.78
C GLU A 35 -7.34 13.55 -3.98
N LEU A 36 -7.02 13.88 -2.75
CA LEU A 36 -6.31 13.01 -1.83
C LEU A 36 -6.82 13.11 -0.40
N VAL A 37 -6.70 11.99 0.31
CA VAL A 37 -6.94 11.89 1.75
C VAL A 37 -5.76 11.18 2.38
N GLN A 38 -5.20 11.75 3.43
CA GLN A 38 -4.12 11.16 4.21
C GLN A 38 -4.40 11.33 5.71
N LYS A 39 -4.20 10.26 6.47
CA LYS A 39 -4.47 10.21 7.91
C LYS A 39 -3.43 9.39 8.65
N SER A 40 -3.33 9.63 9.95
CA SER A 40 -2.45 8.89 10.84
C SER A 40 -3.08 8.70 12.22
N ASN A 41 -2.65 7.64 12.91
CA ASN A 41 -2.96 7.38 14.30
C ASN A 41 -1.75 6.78 15.01
N GLY A 42 -0.99 7.61 15.71
CA GLY A 42 0.22 7.21 16.43
C GLY A 42 -0.03 6.26 17.60
N ALA A 43 -1.26 6.16 18.12
CA ALA A 43 -1.60 5.21 19.17
C ALA A 43 -1.41 3.73 18.72
N GLY A 44 -1.46 3.47 17.41
CA GLY A 44 -1.25 2.15 16.82
C GLY A 44 0.22 1.79 16.54
N LYS A 45 1.18 2.60 16.92
CA LYS A 45 2.62 2.41 16.59
C LYS A 45 3.22 1.06 16.98
N GLY A 46 2.67 0.43 18.02
CA GLY A 46 3.18 -0.84 18.55
C GLY A 46 2.88 -2.07 17.69
N VAL A 47 1.87 -2.00 16.80
CA VAL A 47 1.43 -3.19 16.04
C VAL A 47 2.18 -3.40 14.72
N LEU A 48 2.84 -2.36 14.23
CA LEU A 48 3.67 -2.42 13.03
C LEU A 48 4.79 -1.39 13.14
N SER A 49 6.01 -1.86 13.28
CA SER A 49 7.16 -0.99 13.47
C SER A 49 8.43 -1.62 12.92
N CYS A 50 9.38 -0.79 12.56
CA CYS A 50 10.75 -1.20 12.32
C CYS A 50 11.64 -0.17 13.00
N LYS A 51 12.35 -0.61 14.04
CA LYS A 51 13.25 0.26 14.74
C LYS A 51 14.44 0.63 13.86
N ALA A 52 15.01 1.81 14.10
CA ALA A 52 16.17 2.28 13.36
C ALA A 52 17.32 1.29 13.51
N ARG A 53 17.95 0.95 12.40
CA ARG A 53 19.22 0.23 12.41
C ARG A 53 20.33 1.23 12.67
N GLU A 54 21.20 0.90 13.58
CA GLU A 54 22.42 1.69 13.75
C GLU A 54 23.24 1.67 12.45
N THR A 55 23.66 2.83 12.03
CA THR A 55 24.51 2.98 10.85
C THR A 55 25.94 2.62 11.24
N ARG A 56 26.48 1.55 10.67
CA ARG A 56 27.91 1.29 10.75
C ARG A 56 28.66 2.31 9.90
N ASN A 57 29.56 3.02 10.50
CA ASN A 57 30.53 3.86 9.82
C ASN A 57 31.92 3.64 10.40
N LEU A 58 32.93 4.28 9.83
CA LEU A 58 34.35 4.13 10.25
C LEU A 58 34.60 4.52 11.72
N LEU A 59 33.69 5.22 12.35
CA LEU A 59 33.79 5.72 13.73
C LEU A 59 32.95 4.94 14.73
N ASN A 60 31.91 4.23 14.24
CA ASN A 60 31.00 3.47 15.08
C ASN A 60 31.00 2.00 14.63
N HIS A 61 31.74 1.18 15.36
CA HIS A 61 31.89 -0.25 15.09
C HIS A 61 31.02 -1.13 15.98
N GLU A 62 30.33 -0.54 16.97
CA GLU A 62 29.58 -1.28 17.97
C GLU A 62 28.08 -1.23 17.68
N SER A 63 27.55 -2.23 17.00
CA SER A 63 26.16 -2.60 17.19
C SER A 63 25.91 -4.02 16.67
N GLU A 64 25.65 -4.91 17.59
CA GLU A 64 25.24 -6.29 17.29
C GLU A 64 23.71 -6.46 17.28
N THR A 65 22.94 -5.44 17.64
CA THR A 65 21.47 -5.55 17.68
C THR A 65 20.86 -5.34 16.29
N LYS A 66 20.61 -6.44 15.61
CA LYS A 66 19.78 -6.44 14.42
C LYS A 66 18.31 -6.34 14.86
N GLU A 67 17.74 -5.18 14.75
CA GLU A 67 16.30 -5.03 14.94
C GLU A 67 15.57 -5.27 13.61
N TYR A 68 14.57 -6.14 13.66
CA TYR A 68 13.77 -6.54 12.52
C TYR A 68 12.43 -5.81 12.49
N LEU A 69 11.76 -5.89 11.36
CA LEU A 69 10.38 -5.46 11.23
C LEU A 69 9.50 -6.30 12.15
N TYR A 70 8.74 -5.63 13.01
CA TYR A 70 7.75 -6.23 13.89
C TYR A 70 6.35 -5.97 13.37
N MET A 71 5.52 -7.00 13.34
CA MET A 71 4.13 -6.89 12.89
C MET A 71 3.20 -7.85 13.64
N GLU A 72 2.14 -7.29 14.21
CA GLU A 72 0.99 -8.04 14.69
C GLU A 72 -0.06 -8.16 13.58
N GLY A 73 -0.05 -9.28 12.86
CA GLY A 73 -0.85 -9.45 11.64
C GLY A 73 -2.35 -9.24 11.85
N GLN A 74 -2.95 -9.72 12.95
CA GLN A 74 -4.39 -9.57 13.22
C GLN A 74 -4.82 -8.12 13.46
N PRO A 75 -4.18 -7.33 14.34
CA PRO A 75 -4.47 -5.91 14.50
C PRO A 75 -4.32 -5.13 13.21
N VAL A 76 -3.24 -5.37 12.44
CA VAL A 76 -3.01 -4.72 11.15
C VAL A 76 -4.10 -5.08 10.14
N PHE A 77 -4.50 -6.35 10.06
CA PHE A 77 -5.62 -6.77 9.21
C PHE A 77 -6.92 -6.06 9.58
N LYS A 78 -7.31 -6.08 10.86
CA LYS A 78 -8.53 -5.41 11.35
C LYS A 78 -8.52 -3.91 11.07
N PHE A 79 -7.38 -3.28 11.23
CA PHE A 79 -7.19 -1.88 10.89
C PHE A 79 -7.40 -1.63 9.40
N ALA A 80 -6.71 -2.36 8.53
CA ALA A 80 -6.77 -2.17 7.09
C ALA A 80 -8.19 -2.33 6.53
N VAL A 81 -8.87 -3.45 6.85
CA VAL A 81 -10.23 -3.72 6.34
C VAL A 81 -11.29 -2.76 6.87
N LYS A 82 -11.03 -2.08 7.98
CA LYS A 82 -11.92 -1.04 8.51
C LYS A 82 -11.65 0.31 7.89
N THR A 83 -10.40 0.64 7.65
CA THR A 83 -9.93 2.01 7.42
C THR A 83 -9.83 2.32 5.92
N VAL A 84 -9.32 1.38 5.12
CA VAL A 84 -9.16 1.58 3.68
C VAL A 84 -10.49 1.89 2.98
N PRO A 85 -11.59 1.14 3.18
CA PRO A 85 -12.86 1.48 2.54
C PRO A 85 -13.35 2.89 2.88
N LYS A 86 -13.24 3.29 4.16
CA LYS A 86 -13.63 4.64 4.59
C LYS A 86 -12.81 5.73 3.93
N CYS A 87 -11.51 5.49 3.76
CA CYS A 87 -10.61 6.42 3.10
C CYS A 87 -10.95 6.57 1.61
N VAL A 88 -11.25 5.46 0.94
CA VAL A 88 -11.73 5.44 -0.44
C VAL A 88 -13.06 6.19 -0.58
N GLU A 89 -14.03 5.92 0.29
CA GLU A 89 -15.32 6.64 0.27
C GLU A 89 -15.16 8.13 0.52
N GLU A 90 -14.22 8.51 1.40
CA GLU A 90 -13.95 9.91 1.72
C GLU A 90 -13.30 10.66 0.54
N VAL A 91 -12.31 10.06 -0.15
CA VAL A 91 -11.67 10.69 -1.32
C VAL A 91 -12.67 10.86 -2.47
N LEU A 92 -13.51 9.86 -2.73
CA LEU A 92 -14.55 9.94 -3.75
C LEU A 92 -15.59 11.02 -3.41
N LYS A 93 -16.02 11.09 -2.15
CA LYS A 93 -16.96 12.12 -1.68
C LYS A 93 -16.41 13.52 -1.84
N LYS A 94 -15.13 13.73 -1.49
CA LYS A 94 -14.46 15.04 -1.63
C LYS A 94 -14.33 15.48 -3.10
N ALA A 95 -14.05 14.52 -3.97
CA ALA A 95 -13.95 14.77 -5.41
C ALA A 95 -15.31 14.86 -6.11
N GLU A 96 -16.43 14.58 -5.40
CA GLU A 96 -17.78 14.47 -5.98
C GLU A 96 -17.87 13.44 -7.12
N VAL A 97 -17.04 12.38 -7.05
CA VAL A 97 -16.98 11.31 -8.06
C VAL A 97 -17.71 10.08 -7.54
N LYS A 98 -18.52 9.45 -8.39
CA LYS A 98 -19.26 8.23 -8.07
C LYS A 98 -18.41 6.98 -8.25
N LYS A 99 -18.72 5.91 -7.51
CA LYS A 99 -18.00 4.62 -7.59
C LYS A 99 -18.07 3.99 -8.98
N GLU A 100 -19.16 4.20 -9.68
CA GLU A 100 -19.41 3.69 -11.04
C GLU A 100 -18.42 4.26 -12.06
N GLU A 101 -17.88 5.46 -11.80
CA GLU A 101 -16.89 6.12 -12.65
C GLU A 101 -15.47 5.56 -12.46
N ILE A 102 -15.24 4.82 -11.37
CA ILE A 102 -13.92 4.28 -11.06
C ILE A 102 -13.66 3.02 -11.89
N ARG A 103 -12.59 3.07 -12.66
CA ARG A 103 -12.14 1.95 -13.46
C ARG A 103 -11.49 0.87 -12.60
N TYR A 104 -10.55 1.25 -11.74
CA TYR A 104 -9.84 0.33 -10.83
C TYR A 104 -9.54 0.96 -9.47
N TYR A 105 -9.56 0.11 -8.46
CA TYR A 105 -9.07 0.39 -7.11
C TYR A 105 -7.74 -0.34 -6.92
N ILE A 106 -6.64 0.37 -7.00
CA ILE A 106 -5.28 -0.17 -6.92
C ILE A 106 -4.80 -0.03 -5.49
N LEU A 107 -4.93 -1.10 -4.73
CA LEU A 107 -4.62 -1.10 -3.31
C LEU A 107 -3.19 -1.61 -3.07
N HIS A 108 -2.60 -1.17 -1.95
CA HIS A 108 -1.37 -1.77 -1.46
C HIS A 108 -1.49 -3.29 -1.39
N GLN A 109 -0.55 -4.00 -2.01
CA GLN A 109 -0.52 -5.46 -2.14
C GLN A 109 0.01 -6.13 -0.86
N ALA A 110 -0.68 -5.92 0.27
CA ALA A 110 -0.28 -6.49 1.55
C ALA A 110 -0.74 -7.95 1.73
N ASN A 111 -1.99 -8.22 1.35
CA ASN A 111 -2.65 -9.51 1.53
C ASN A 111 -3.94 -9.55 0.70
N SER A 112 -4.15 -10.65 -0.04
CA SER A 112 -5.35 -10.82 -0.88
C SER A 112 -6.67 -10.74 -0.10
N ARG A 113 -6.70 -11.29 1.13
CA ARG A 113 -7.89 -11.23 1.99
C ARG A 113 -8.27 -9.81 2.40
N ILE A 114 -7.29 -8.90 2.54
CA ILE A 114 -7.54 -7.48 2.80
C ILE A 114 -8.21 -6.87 1.57
N ILE A 115 -7.65 -7.08 0.38
CA ILE A 115 -8.18 -6.53 -0.88
C ILE A 115 -9.61 -7.01 -1.12
N GLN A 116 -9.87 -8.31 -1.01
CA GLN A 116 -11.20 -8.89 -1.12
C GLN A 116 -12.19 -8.34 -0.09
N SER A 117 -11.75 -8.17 1.16
CA SER A 117 -12.58 -7.59 2.23
C SER A 117 -12.92 -6.12 1.95
N VAL A 118 -11.99 -5.37 1.34
CA VAL A 118 -12.22 -3.98 0.93
C VAL A 118 -13.22 -3.93 -0.22
N ALA A 119 -13.06 -4.75 -1.27
CA ALA A 119 -13.98 -4.85 -2.40
C ALA A 119 -15.42 -5.14 -1.92
N LYS A 120 -15.57 -6.16 -1.06
CA LYS A 120 -16.87 -6.51 -0.46
C LYS A 120 -17.50 -5.36 0.34
N ARG A 121 -16.70 -4.62 1.11
CA ARG A 121 -17.20 -3.49 1.92
C ARG A 121 -17.60 -2.29 1.07
N LEU A 122 -16.84 -2.03 0.00
CA LEU A 122 -17.18 -1.00 -0.98
C LEU A 122 -18.36 -1.39 -1.86
N LYS A 123 -18.77 -2.68 -1.83
CA LYS A 123 -19.80 -3.27 -2.69
C LYS A 123 -19.46 -3.13 -4.17
N GLU A 124 -18.18 -3.28 -4.50
CA GLU A 124 -17.67 -3.25 -5.85
C GLU A 124 -17.21 -4.65 -6.27
N PRO A 125 -17.28 -4.99 -7.56
CA PRO A 125 -16.84 -6.29 -8.08
C PRO A 125 -15.33 -6.47 -7.93
N GLU A 126 -14.88 -7.71 -7.61
CA GLU A 126 -13.46 -7.99 -7.36
C GLU A 126 -12.56 -7.70 -8.57
N GLU A 127 -13.11 -7.74 -9.78
CA GLU A 127 -12.41 -7.45 -11.04
C GLU A 127 -11.89 -6.00 -11.11
N LYS A 128 -12.49 -5.09 -10.33
CA LYS A 128 -11.98 -3.72 -10.19
C LYS A 128 -10.79 -3.60 -9.23
N PHE A 129 -10.38 -4.69 -8.58
CA PHE A 129 -9.27 -4.73 -7.60
C PHE A 129 -8.14 -5.64 -8.08
N PRO A 130 -7.33 -5.20 -9.04
CA PRO A 130 -6.25 -5.99 -9.58
C PRO A 130 -5.23 -6.36 -8.49
N MET A 131 -4.65 -7.56 -8.63
CA MET A 131 -3.67 -8.10 -7.68
C MET A 131 -2.52 -8.79 -8.42
N ASN A 132 -1.30 -8.56 -7.94
CA ASN A 132 -0.08 -9.25 -8.40
C ASN A 132 0.77 -9.79 -7.24
N LEU A 133 0.25 -9.73 -6.01
CA LEU A 133 0.99 -10.15 -4.82
C LEU A 133 1.38 -11.64 -4.81
N SER A 134 0.73 -12.49 -5.60
CA SER A 134 1.13 -13.89 -5.75
C SER A 134 2.48 -14.06 -6.45
N LEU A 135 2.90 -13.06 -7.22
CA LEU A 135 4.19 -13.04 -7.92
C LEU A 135 5.29 -12.35 -7.10
N TYR A 136 4.95 -11.28 -6.38
CA TYR A 136 5.94 -10.41 -5.73
C TYR A 136 5.87 -10.38 -4.22
N GLY A 137 4.78 -10.87 -3.61
CA GLY A 137 4.50 -10.70 -2.20
C GLY A 137 4.22 -9.23 -1.83
N ASN A 138 4.37 -8.91 -0.55
CA ASN A 138 4.26 -7.55 -0.05
C ASN A 138 5.57 -6.80 -0.24
N THR A 139 5.68 -6.01 -1.29
CA THR A 139 6.84 -5.15 -1.60
C THR A 139 6.75 -3.76 -0.97
N SER A 140 5.97 -3.60 0.12
CA SER A 140 5.80 -2.33 0.82
C SER A 140 5.31 -1.21 -0.11
N ALA A 141 5.94 -0.03 -0.06
CA ALA A 141 5.56 1.13 -0.88
C ALA A 141 5.68 0.89 -2.40
N ALA A 142 6.53 -0.05 -2.82
CA ALA A 142 6.70 -0.38 -4.23
C ALA A 142 5.51 -1.15 -4.83
N SER A 143 4.61 -1.70 -4.01
CA SER A 143 3.55 -2.61 -4.48
C SER A 143 2.56 -1.93 -5.43
N ILE A 144 2.16 -0.70 -5.15
CA ILE A 144 1.24 0.07 -6.01
C ILE A 144 1.92 0.45 -7.34
N PRO A 145 3.11 1.08 -7.38
CA PRO A 145 3.74 1.43 -8.64
C PRO A 145 4.14 0.23 -9.49
N ILE A 146 4.51 -0.92 -8.90
CA ILE A 146 4.75 -2.15 -9.65
C ILE A 146 3.47 -2.62 -10.34
N LEU A 147 2.35 -2.65 -9.61
CA LEU A 147 1.06 -3.06 -10.18
C LEU A 147 0.60 -2.09 -11.27
N LEU A 148 0.76 -0.78 -11.06
CA LEU A 148 0.45 0.24 -12.08
C LEU A 148 1.25 0.05 -13.37
N ASP A 149 2.57 -0.18 -13.25
CA ASP A 149 3.45 -0.42 -14.41
C ASP A 149 3.01 -1.67 -15.18
N GLU A 150 2.72 -2.77 -14.49
CA GLU A 150 2.22 -4.00 -15.12
C GLU A 150 0.88 -3.78 -15.83
N MET A 151 -0.07 -3.11 -15.17
CA MET A 151 -1.37 -2.81 -15.77
C MET A 151 -1.22 -1.95 -17.02
N ASN A 152 -0.36 -0.94 -16.96
CA ASN A 152 -0.09 -0.07 -18.12
C ASN A 152 0.55 -0.85 -19.27
N ARG A 153 1.58 -1.65 -19.01
CA ARG A 153 2.26 -2.48 -20.04
C ARG A 153 1.33 -3.50 -20.67
N ASN A 154 0.37 -4.01 -19.90
CA ASN A 154 -0.62 -4.98 -20.38
C ASN A 154 -1.83 -4.32 -21.06
N GLY A 155 -1.83 -3.00 -21.25
CA GLY A 155 -2.91 -2.27 -21.93
C GLY A 155 -4.22 -2.24 -21.13
N MET A 156 -4.16 -2.41 -19.81
CA MET A 156 -5.35 -2.38 -18.95
C MET A 156 -5.77 -0.96 -18.62
N LEU A 157 -4.88 0.01 -18.72
CA LEU A 157 -5.11 1.42 -18.41
C LEU A 157 -5.21 2.26 -19.69
N ASN A 158 -6.20 3.13 -19.75
CA ASN A 158 -6.41 4.07 -20.84
C ASN A 158 -6.40 5.51 -20.31
N ARG A 159 -5.97 6.46 -21.13
CA ARG A 159 -6.06 7.87 -20.78
C ARG A 159 -7.49 8.26 -20.47
N GLY A 160 -7.68 8.96 -19.34
CA GLY A 160 -8.98 9.34 -18.80
C GLY A 160 -9.60 8.32 -17.83
N ASP A 161 -8.99 7.14 -17.64
CA ASP A 161 -9.46 6.19 -16.62
C ASP A 161 -9.30 6.81 -15.22
N LYS A 162 -10.38 6.82 -14.44
CA LYS A 162 -10.32 7.22 -13.03
C LYS A 162 -9.89 6.04 -12.16
N LEU A 163 -8.83 6.23 -11.43
CA LEU A 163 -8.23 5.23 -10.55
C LEU A 163 -8.20 5.71 -9.11
N VAL A 164 -8.49 4.81 -8.17
CA VAL A 164 -8.23 5.07 -6.75
C VAL A 164 -7.03 4.27 -6.30
N LEU A 165 -5.97 4.94 -5.87
CA LEU A 165 -4.84 4.32 -5.23
C LEU A 165 -5.02 4.40 -3.72
N SER A 166 -4.83 3.32 -2.97
CA SER A 166 -4.91 3.39 -1.51
C SER A 166 -3.91 2.49 -0.82
N GLY A 167 -3.24 3.04 0.18
CA GLY A 167 -2.24 2.35 0.98
C GLY A 167 -2.41 2.60 2.47
N PHE A 168 -1.78 1.74 3.26
CA PHE A 168 -1.70 1.85 4.71
C PHE A 168 -0.39 1.22 5.19
N GLY A 169 0.03 1.59 6.39
CA GLY A 169 1.27 1.08 6.96
C GLY A 169 1.53 1.50 8.39
N ALA A 170 2.80 1.36 8.78
CA ALA A 170 3.28 1.76 10.09
C ALA A 170 2.94 3.22 10.40
N GLY A 171 2.77 3.49 11.68
CA GLY A 171 2.35 4.76 12.20
C GLY A 171 1.24 4.65 13.25
N LEU A 172 0.04 4.10 13.03
CA LEU A 172 -0.46 3.66 11.73
C LEU A 172 -0.78 4.85 10.83
N THR A 173 -0.51 4.72 9.54
CA THR A 173 -0.84 5.71 8.53
C THR A 173 -1.66 5.07 7.41
N TRP A 174 -2.49 5.85 6.74
CA TRP A 174 -3.27 5.41 5.59
C TRP A 174 -3.64 6.58 4.71
N GLY A 175 -3.93 6.30 3.45
CA GLY A 175 -4.36 7.31 2.51
C GLY A 175 -5.03 6.72 1.28
N ALA A 176 -5.70 7.59 0.56
CA ALA A 176 -6.24 7.32 -0.75
C ALA A 176 -6.02 8.54 -1.67
N VAL A 177 -5.75 8.26 -2.92
CA VAL A 177 -5.62 9.25 -3.98
C VAL A 177 -6.56 8.86 -5.10
N LEU A 178 -7.37 9.80 -5.54
CA LEU A 178 -8.12 9.69 -6.79
C LEU A 178 -7.30 10.38 -7.88
N LEU A 179 -7.04 9.67 -8.95
CA LEU A 179 -6.36 10.22 -10.11
C LEU A 179 -7.06 9.87 -11.42
N GLU A 180 -6.87 10.71 -12.40
CA GLU A 180 -7.17 10.44 -13.80
C GLU A 180 -5.85 10.06 -14.50
N TRP A 181 -5.88 8.88 -15.16
CA TRP A 181 -4.70 8.27 -15.78
C TRP A 181 -4.30 8.92 -17.11
#